data_c7523d0c1f78cd0b74e45d52d5f9eba2
#
_entry.id   c7523d0c1f78cd0b74e45d52d5f9eba2
#
_cell.length_a   1.000
_cell.length_b   1.000
_cell.length_c   1.000
_cell.angle_alpha   90.00
_cell.angle_beta   90.00
_cell.angle_gamma   90.00
#
_symmetry.space_group_name_H-M   'P 1'
#
loop_
_entity.id
_entity.type
_entity.pdbx_description
1 polymer ?
#
loop_
_entity_poly.entity_id
_entity_poly.type
_entity_poly.pdbx_seq_one_letter_code
_entity_poly.pdbx_strand_id
1 'polypeptide(L)'
;MTKWKKLSHTIYQCKYHMFGIKELLSDETADKVWEVTNKHLKRKEMLPQSILKKIGAKIIFTTDDPADDLVYHKMANNIEGITFLPTFRPDAYCNLFDDNWKSNVEKICQLTGQNITLKGLVEALRMRHSYFAERGAKASDHGLLEPYGLKISQKRAEEIFQQAYNEGEKFSFRSIEIKEFISYMMHKFCEMNQEKGMVTQIHYGALRNANEYLFKNWGTDVGGDISADSVNIIENLQPLLSRFFSGENSNQSHLILYPMNQIFAHTNLMLERAFPNVHSGFPWWHNDSPYMMEQYLLHTAGSSLLASSGGPVCDGRKILSEGSRFEVFDRIICKTVGKLVSSGQMTYSGGVKAVKALMYENQVRIFNLEGESAIN
;
A
#
# COMPACT_ATOMS: atom_id res chain seq x y z
N MET A 1 -17.39 23.72 -7.01
CA MET A 1 -16.32 23.96 -8.02
C MET A 1 -14.99 23.24 -7.78
N THR A 2 -14.80 22.47 -6.72
CA THR A 2 -13.53 21.83 -6.34
C THR A 2 -13.43 20.32 -6.60
N LYS A 3 -14.53 19.63 -6.92
CA LYS A 3 -14.56 18.17 -7.15
C LYS A 3 -13.78 17.67 -8.39
N TRP A 4 -13.44 18.54 -9.33
CA TRP A 4 -12.96 18.14 -10.66
C TRP A 4 -11.46 18.36 -10.92
N LYS A 5 -10.75 19.11 -10.07
CA LYS A 5 -9.34 19.48 -10.34
C LYS A 5 -8.31 18.34 -10.18
N LYS A 6 -8.64 17.27 -9.47
CA LYS A 6 -7.70 16.17 -9.18
C LYS A 6 -7.82 14.94 -10.09
N LEU A 7 -8.83 14.91 -10.95
CA LEU A 7 -9.24 13.67 -11.64
C LEU A 7 -8.85 13.62 -13.12
N SER A 8 -8.07 14.60 -13.62
CA SER A 8 -7.96 14.82 -15.06
C SER A 8 -7.30 13.66 -15.84
N HIS A 9 -6.22 13.06 -15.32
CA HIS A 9 -5.46 12.07 -16.09
C HIS A 9 -6.05 10.65 -16.00
N THR A 10 -6.26 10.14 -14.81
CA THR A 10 -6.82 8.80 -14.59
C THR A 10 -8.24 8.68 -15.14
N ILE A 11 -9.09 9.71 -14.98
CA ILE A 11 -10.44 9.74 -15.58
C ILE A 11 -10.37 9.75 -17.10
N TYR A 12 -9.47 10.54 -17.70
CA TYR A 12 -9.31 10.58 -19.14
C TYR A 12 -8.90 9.21 -19.69
N GLN A 13 -7.91 8.57 -19.07
CA GLN A 13 -7.44 7.25 -19.49
C GLN A 13 -8.52 6.17 -19.31
N CYS A 14 -9.18 6.14 -18.14
CA CYS A 14 -10.27 5.20 -17.89
C CYS A 14 -11.41 5.39 -18.91
N LYS A 15 -11.81 6.62 -19.16
CA LYS A 15 -12.85 6.96 -20.14
C LYS A 15 -12.49 6.50 -21.55
N TYR A 16 -11.26 6.71 -21.98
CA TYR A 16 -10.77 6.30 -23.29
C TYR A 16 -10.65 4.78 -23.42
N HIS A 17 -9.96 4.12 -22.48
CA HIS A 17 -9.66 2.68 -22.56
C HIS A 17 -10.86 1.78 -22.28
N MET A 18 -11.69 2.16 -21.32
CA MET A 18 -12.83 1.33 -20.92
C MET A 18 -14.09 1.58 -21.73
N PHE A 19 -14.30 2.82 -22.19
CA PHE A 19 -15.55 3.24 -22.82
C PHE A 19 -15.38 3.78 -24.24
N GLY A 20 -14.15 3.93 -24.75
CA GLY A 20 -13.87 4.47 -26.08
C GLY A 20 -14.20 5.95 -26.24
N ILE A 21 -14.39 6.69 -25.14
CA ILE A 21 -14.77 8.11 -25.15
C ILE A 21 -13.53 8.98 -25.30
N LYS A 22 -13.40 9.68 -26.41
CA LYS A 22 -12.25 10.55 -26.73
C LYS A 22 -12.45 11.99 -26.31
N GLU A 23 -13.69 12.46 -26.22
CA GLU A 23 -14.03 13.84 -25.87
C GLU A 23 -13.54 14.17 -24.46
N LEU A 24 -13.11 15.42 -24.26
CA LEU A 24 -12.83 15.94 -22.91
C LEU A 24 -14.13 16.00 -22.10
N LEU A 25 -14.03 15.72 -20.80
CA LEU A 25 -15.16 15.91 -19.89
C LEU A 25 -15.28 17.40 -19.55
N SER A 26 -16.40 18.00 -19.96
CA SER A 26 -16.77 19.39 -19.70
C SER A 26 -18.27 19.46 -19.42
N ASP A 27 -18.76 20.64 -19.07
CA ASP A 27 -20.20 20.87 -18.87
C ASP A 27 -21.00 20.52 -20.14
N GLU A 28 -20.43 20.77 -21.33
CA GLU A 28 -21.06 20.50 -22.62
C GLU A 28 -21.09 19.00 -22.99
N THR A 29 -20.14 18.24 -22.49
CA THR A 29 -20.00 16.81 -22.82
C THR A 29 -20.45 15.87 -21.69
N ALA A 30 -20.76 16.41 -20.52
CA ALA A 30 -21.05 15.63 -19.31
C ALA A 30 -22.22 14.64 -19.53
N ASP A 31 -23.34 15.09 -20.06
CA ASP A 31 -24.52 14.27 -20.27
C ASP A 31 -24.24 13.13 -21.27
N LYS A 32 -23.59 13.44 -22.40
CA LYS A 32 -23.19 12.45 -23.39
C LYS A 32 -22.26 11.38 -22.78
N VAL A 33 -21.26 11.82 -22.01
CA VAL A 33 -20.31 10.91 -21.33
C VAL A 33 -21.05 10.04 -20.32
N TRP A 34 -21.99 10.61 -19.56
CA TRP A 34 -22.82 9.88 -18.61
C TRP A 34 -23.66 8.80 -19.29
N GLU A 35 -24.38 9.13 -20.33
CA GLU A 35 -25.23 8.19 -21.08
C GLU A 35 -24.41 7.04 -21.70
N VAL A 36 -23.31 7.35 -22.39
CA VAL A 36 -22.44 6.35 -22.99
C VAL A 36 -21.86 5.42 -21.94
N THR A 37 -21.35 5.97 -20.83
CA THR A 37 -20.77 5.19 -19.74
C THR A 37 -21.81 4.25 -19.13
N ASN A 38 -23.01 4.76 -18.80
CA ASN A 38 -24.09 3.94 -18.22
C ASN A 38 -24.56 2.84 -19.15
N LYS A 39 -24.62 3.10 -20.47
CA LYS A 39 -24.95 2.08 -21.47
C LYS A 39 -23.90 0.96 -21.51
N HIS A 40 -22.62 1.30 -21.40
CA HIS A 40 -21.52 0.33 -21.38
C HIS A 40 -21.53 -0.50 -20.09
N LEU A 41 -21.70 0.14 -18.93
CA LEU A 41 -21.69 -0.53 -17.62
C LEU A 41 -22.76 -1.61 -17.46
N LYS A 42 -23.82 -1.58 -18.26
CA LYS A 42 -24.88 -2.61 -18.27
C LYS A 42 -24.49 -3.88 -19.04
N ARG A 43 -23.35 -3.89 -19.74
CA ARG A 43 -22.92 -5.04 -20.56
C ARG A 43 -22.22 -6.09 -19.72
N LYS A 44 -22.27 -7.35 -20.12
CA LYS A 44 -21.60 -8.46 -19.44
C LYS A 44 -20.07 -8.31 -19.40
N GLU A 45 -19.49 -7.67 -20.43
CA GLU A 45 -18.05 -7.39 -20.50
C GLU A 45 -17.56 -6.40 -19.43
N MET A 46 -18.50 -5.69 -18.80
CA MET A 46 -18.21 -4.74 -17.74
C MET A 46 -18.43 -5.32 -16.32
N LEU A 47 -18.73 -6.60 -16.21
CA LEU A 47 -18.72 -7.29 -14.92
C LEU A 47 -17.29 -7.32 -14.37
N PRO A 48 -17.10 -7.20 -13.04
CA PRO A 48 -15.77 -7.17 -12.41
C PRO A 48 -14.82 -8.26 -12.91
N GLN A 49 -15.27 -9.52 -12.93
CA GLN A 49 -14.46 -10.64 -13.39
C GLN A 49 -14.09 -10.53 -14.89
N SER A 50 -14.95 -9.97 -15.72
CA SER A 50 -14.68 -9.79 -17.16
C SER A 50 -13.63 -8.70 -17.36
N ILE A 51 -13.69 -7.61 -16.58
CA ILE A 51 -12.71 -6.53 -16.62
C ILE A 51 -11.35 -7.06 -16.18
N LEU A 52 -11.28 -7.78 -15.04
CA LEU A 52 -10.04 -8.34 -14.52
C LEU A 52 -9.37 -9.30 -15.49
N LYS A 53 -10.16 -10.19 -16.14
CA LYS A 53 -9.66 -11.06 -17.21
C LYS A 53 -9.14 -10.26 -18.41
N LYS A 54 -9.88 -9.22 -18.83
CA LYS A 54 -9.50 -8.35 -19.96
C LYS A 54 -8.19 -7.61 -19.74
N ILE A 55 -7.92 -7.13 -18.51
CA ILE A 55 -6.66 -6.44 -18.19
C ILE A 55 -5.52 -7.42 -17.88
N GLY A 56 -5.76 -8.73 -17.92
CA GLY A 56 -4.75 -9.75 -17.67
C GLY A 56 -4.34 -9.89 -16.21
N ALA A 57 -5.20 -9.47 -15.27
CA ALA A 57 -4.92 -9.63 -13.84
C ALA A 57 -4.75 -11.11 -13.50
N LYS A 58 -3.66 -11.46 -12.81
CA LYS A 58 -3.35 -12.81 -12.35
C LYS A 58 -3.53 -12.96 -10.85
N ILE A 59 -2.99 -11.99 -10.10
CA ILE A 59 -3.06 -11.96 -8.65
C ILE A 59 -3.53 -10.58 -8.22
N ILE A 60 -4.43 -10.55 -7.25
CA ILE A 60 -4.95 -9.32 -6.65
C ILE A 60 -4.77 -9.43 -5.14
N PHE A 61 -4.03 -8.48 -4.59
CA PHE A 61 -3.95 -8.28 -3.14
C PHE A 61 -5.06 -7.31 -2.73
N THR A 62 -5.80 -7.68 -1.71
CA THR A 62 -6.79 -6.83 -1.06
C THR A 62 -6.20 -6.21 0.21
N THR A 63 -6.96 -5.38 0.92
CA THR A 63 -6.56 -4.81 2.21
C THR A 63 -7.66 -5.13 3.21
N ASP A 64 -7.35 -5.97 4.22
CA ASP A 64 -8.36 -6.61 5.03
C ASP A 64 -8.09 -6.41 6.54
N ASP A 65 -9.18 -6.20 7.29
CA ASP A 65 -9.13 -6.08 8.74
C ASP A 65 -8.77 -7.44 9.39
N PRO A 66 -7.89 -7.50 10.39
CA PRO A 66 -7.56 -8.73 11.12
C PRO A 66 -8.75 -9.56 11.61
N ALA A 67 -9.90 -8.93 11.89
CA ALA A 67 -11.10 -9.63 12.32
C ALA A 67 -11.97 -10.16 11.16
N ASP A 68 -11.59 -9.93 9.90
CA ASP A 68 -12.33 -10.41 8.73
C ASP A 68 -12.24 -11.94 8.60
N ASP A 69 -13.35 -12.59 8.29
CA ASP A 69 -13.41 -14.06 8.11
C ASP A 69 -12.93 -14.54 6.73
N LEU A 70 -12.61 -13.60 5.83
CA LEU A 70 -12.11 -13.84 4.48
C LEU A 70 -13.02 -14.73 3.61
N VAL A 71 -14.32 -14.80 3.91
CA VAL A 71 -15.27 -15.61 3.15
C VAL A 71 -15.37 -15.18 1.69
N TYR A 72 -15.26 -13.89 1.41
CA TYR A 72 -15.30 -13.37 0.04
C TYR A 72 -14.06 -13.73 -0.77
N HIS A 73 -12.88 -13.89 -0.16
CA HIS A 73 -11.68 -14.42 -0.83
C HIS A 73 -11.90 -15.85 -1.30
N LYS A 74 -12.47 -16.70 -0.44
CA LYS A 74 -12.83 -18.07 -0.81
C LYS A 74 -13.80 -18.12 -1.98
N MET A 75 -14.79 -17.20 -2.02
CA MET A 75 -15.74 -17.11 -3.12
C MET A 75 -15.09 -16.56 -4.40
N ALA A 76 -14.27 -15.53 -4.29
CA ALA A 76 -13.59 -14.90 -5.40
C ALA A 76 -12.55 -15.81 -6.09
N ASN A 77 -11.90 -16.69 -5.33
CA ASN A 77 -10.92 -17.66 -5.86
C ASN A 77 -11.56 -18.78 -6.73
N ASN A 78 -12.88 -18.77 -6.88
CA ASN A 78 -13.56 -19.58 -7.92
C ASN A 78 -13.53 -18.94 -9.34
N ILE A 79 -12.97 -17.73 -9.48
CA ILE A 79 -12.81 -17.07 -10.78
C ILE A 79 -11.54 -17.63 -11.44
N GLU A 80 -11.73 -18.44 -12.49
CA GLU A 80 -10.64 -19.09 -13.22
C GLU A 80 -9.56 -18.10 -13.69
N GLY A 81 -8.30 -18.42 -13.38
CA GLY A 81 -7.10 -17.68 -13.80
C GLY A 81 -6.83 -16.39 -13.02
N ILE A 82 -7.53 -16.15 -11.91
CA ILE A 82 -7.28 -14.99 -11.02
C ILE A 82 -7.26 -15.47 -9.57
N THR A 83 -6.19 -15.15 -8.85
CA THR A 83 -6.06 -15.44 -7.43
C THR A 83 -6.23 -14.16 -6.60
N PHE A 84 -7.09 -14.20 -5.59
CA PHE A 84 -7.29 -13.11 -4.63
C PHE A 84 -6.60 -13.48 -3.32
N LEU A 85 -5.64 -12.67 -2.90
CA LEU A 85 -4.85 -12.87 -1.69
C LEU A 85 -5.14 -11.75 -0.68
N PRO A 86 -5.47 -12.09 0.58
CA PRO A 86 -5.69 -11.09 1.60
C PRO A 86 -4.37 -10.43 2.02
N THR A 87 -4.43 -9.17 2.44
CA THR A 87 -3.32 -8.46 3.07
C THR A 87 -3.71 -8.08 4.50
N PHE A 88 -2.88 -8.43 5.46
CA PHE A 88 -3.12 -8.19 6.88
C PHE A 88 -2.91 -6.72 7.23
N ARG A 89 -3.98 -5.96 7.57
CA ARG A 89 -3.90 -4.54 7.89
C ARG A 89 -4.37 -4.20 9.30
N PRO A 90 -3.47 -4.19 10.28
CA PRO A 90 -3.81 -4.06 11.70
C PRO A 90 -3.88 -2.61 12.22
N ASP A 91 -3.92 -1.58 11.39
CA ASP A 91 -3.86 -0.18 11.80
C ASP A 91 -4.93 0.19 12.83
N ALA A 92 -6.15 -0.34 12.69
CA ALA A 92 -7.27 -0.10 13.59
C ALA A 92 -7.01 -0.54 15.04
N TYR A 93 -6.01 -1.39 15.27
CA TYR A 93 -5.61 -1.90 16.59
C TYR A 93 -4.43 -1.15 17.19
N CYS A 94 -3.84 -0.24 16.42
CA CYS A 94 -2.66 0.55 16.82
C CYS A 94 -2.95 2.03 17.00
N ASN A 95 -4.04 2.53 16.40
CA ASN A 95 -4.39 3.95 16.38
C ASN A 95 -5.16 4.35 17.64
N LEU A 96 -4.48 4.52 18.78
CA LEU A 96 -5.05 4.87 20.09
C LEU A 96 -5.86 6.19 20.09
N PHE A 97 -5.71 7.02 19.05
CA PHE A 97 -6.46 8.26 18.88
C PHE A 97 -7.81 8.07 18.17
N ASP A 98 -8.09 6.86 17.63
CA ASP A 98 -9.36 6.54 16.97
C ASP A 98 -10.43 6.19 18.02
N ASP A 99 -11.59 6.82 17.94
CA ASP A 99 -12.69 6.57 18.87
C ASP A 99 -13.16 5.10 18.87
N ASN A 100 -12.92 4.36 17.79
CA ASN A 100 -13.26 2.93 17.67
C ASN A 100 -12.14 1.99 18.18
N TRP A 101 -10.97 2.51 18.54
CA TRP A 101 -9.84 1.66 18.91
C TRP A 101 -10.18 0.66 20.03
N LYS A 102 -10.82 1.13 21.08
CA LYS A 102 -11.22 0.29 22.23
C LYS A 102 -12.16 -0.84 21.81
N SER A 103 -13.19 -0.53 21.04
CA SER A 103 -14.13 -1.54 20.52
C SER A 103 -13.47 -2.54 19.57
N ASN A 104 -12.50 -2.10 18.77
CA ASN A 104 -11.73 -2.99 17.90
C ASN A 104 -10.89 -3.98 18.72
N VAL A 105 -10.21 -3.49 19.79
CA VAL A 105 -9.43 -4.35 20.70
C VAL A 105 -10.35 -5.38 21.38
N GLU A 106 -11.49 -4.96 21.89
CA GLU A 106 -12.49 -5.85 22.50
C GLU A 106 -12.95 -6.93 21.51
N LYS A 107 -13.32 -6.53 20.30
CA LYS A 107 -13.77 -7.43 19.22
C LYS A 107 -12.75 -8.51 18.89
N ILE A 108 -11.48 -8.13 18.68
CA ILE A 108 -10.46 -9.10 18.26
C ILE A 108 -10.05 -10.04 19.41
N CYS A 109 -9.99 -9.51 20.65
CA CYS A 109 -9.73 -10.33 21.83
C CYS A 109 -10.87 -11.33 22.07
N GLN A 110 -12.13 -10.90 21.94
CA GLN A 110 -13.28 -11.79 22.02
C GLN A 110 -13.25 -12.88 20.92
N LEU A 111 -12.99 -12.48 19.66
CA LEU A 111 -12.90 -13.40 18.52
C LEU A 111 -11.88 -14.51 18.73
N THR A 112 -10.80 -14.20 19.43
CA THR A 112 -9.66 -15.13 19.62
C THR A 112 -9.61 -15.74 21.02
N GLY A 113 -10.56 -15.39 21.91
CA GLY A 113 -10.58 -15.87 23.30
C GLY A 113 -9.45 -15.31 24.17
N GLN A 114 -8.87 -14.16 23.81
CA GLN A 114 -7.78 -13.54 24.54
C GLN A 114 -8.28 -12.52 25.57
N ASN A 115 -7.53 -12.34 26.66
CA ASN A 115 -7.80 -11.30 27.64
C ASN A 115 -7.49 -9.91 27.06
N ILE A 116 -8.22 -8.89 27.51
CA ILE A 116 -8.01 -7.50 27.09
C ILE A 116 -6.83 -6.90 27.88
N THR A 117 -5.63 -7.22 27.41
CA THR A 117 -4.33 -6.72 27.86
C THR A 117 -3.45 -6.49 26.65
N LEU A 118 -2.35 -5.75 26.75
CA LEU A 118 -1.41 -5.62 25.65
C LEU A 118 -0.92 -6.99 25.16
N LYS A 119 -0.59 -7.89 26.07
CA LYS A 119 -0.17 -9.26 25.72
C LYS A 119 -1.28 -10.02 24.99
N GLY A 120 -2.52 -9.93 25.47
CA GLY A 120 -3.65 -10.57 24.82
C GLY A 120 -3.96 -9.97 23.44
N LEU A 121 -3.87 -8.65 23.26
CA LEU A 121 -3.98 -8.00 21.96
C LEU A 121 -2.92 -8.51 20.98
N VAL A 122 -1.64 -8.55 21.39
CA VAL A 122 -0.56 -9.05 20.54
C VAL A 122 -0.80 -10.51 20.15
N GLU A 123 -1.25 -11.35 21.09
CA GLU A 123 -1.54 -12.76 20.80
C GLU A 123 -2.77 -12.92 19.89
N ALA A 124 -3.82 -12.14 20.11
CA ALA A 124 -5.00 -12.09 19.23
C ALA A 124 -4.60 -11.76 17.79
N LEU A 125 -3.78 -10.71 17.61
CA LEU A 125 -3.27 -10.31 16.30
C LEU A 125 -2.36 -11.38 15.69
N ARG A 126 -1.53 -12.07 16.47
CA ARG A 126 -0.68 -13.19 16.00
C ARG A 126 -1.53 -14.36 15.51
N MET A 127 -2.58 -14.74 16.23
CA MET A 127 -3.51 -15.80 15.81
C MET A 127 -4.19 -15.41 14.48
N ARG A 128 -4.63 -14.15 14.36
CA ARG A 128 -5.26 -13.66 13.13
C ARG A 128 -4.27 -13.55 11.97
N HIS A 129 -3.03 -13.12 12.23
CA HIS A 129 -1.96 -13.09 11.23
C HIS A 129 -1.68 -14.51 10.68
N SER A 130 -1.61 -15.53 11.56
CA SER A 130 -1.46 -16.92 11.13
C SER A 130 -2.66 -17.39 10.31
N TYR A 131 -3.88 -17.01 10.70
CA TYR A 131 -5.10 -17.29 9.95
C TYR A 131 -5.08 -16.71 8.52
N PHE A 132 -4.55 -15.49 8.36
CA PHE A 132 -4.36 -14.85 7.05
C PHE A 132 -3.28 -15.57 6.24
N ALA A 133 -2.13 -15.88 6.85
CA ALA A 133 -1.04 -16.62 6.19
C ALA A 133 -1.49 -17.98 5.65
N GLU A 134 -2.29 -18.73 6.44
CA GLU A 134 -2.89 -20.01 6.02
C GLU A 134 -3.87 -19.87 4.84
N ARG A 135 -4.36 -18.65 4.58
CA ARG A 135 -5.25 -18.32 3.46
C ARG A 135 -4.54 -17.59 2.33
N GLY A 136 -3.22 -17.71 2.31
CA GLY A 136 -2.39 -17.21 1.20
C GLY A 136 -1.93 -15.77 1.34
N ALA A 137 -2.13 -15.09 2.47
CA ALA A 137 -1.58 -13.76 2.66
C ALA A 137 -0.06 -13.76 2.47
N LYS A 138 0.44 -12.81 1.69
CA LYS A 138 1.87 -12.64 1.39
C LYS A 138 2.44 -11.34 1.99
N ALA A 139 1.58 -10.49 2.53
CA ALA A 139 2.00 -9.20 3.07
C ALA A 139 1.13 -8.72 4.24
N SER A 140 1.72 -7.87 5.06
CA SER A 140 1.00 -6.91 5.89
C SER A 140 1.15 -5.50 5.30
N ASP A 141 0.17 -4.63 5.58
CA ASP A 141 0.16 -3.24 5.13
C ASP A 141 -0.13 -2.29 6.28
N HIS A 142 0.60 -1.18 6.34
CA HIS A 142 0.56 -0.23 7.45
C HIS A 142 0.54 1.21 6.93
N GLY A 143 -0.55 1.94 7.26
CA GLY A 143 -0.72 3.35 6.91
C GLY A 143 -0.32 4.25 8.09
N LEU A 144 0.83 4.91 8.01
CA LEU A 144 1.41 5.67 9.10
C LEU A 144 1.61 7.14 8.73
N LEU A 145 1.48 8.06 9.70
CA LEU A 145 1.90 9.44 9.48
C LEU A 145 3.41 9.53 9.30
N GLU A 146 4.15 8.82 10.15
CA GLU A 146 5.60 8.63 10.06
C GLU A 146 5.92 7.14 10.11
N PRO A 147 6.99 6.66 9.50
CA PRO A 147 7.33 5.24 9.52
C PRO A 147 7.95 4.86 10.89
N TYR A 148 7.10 4.65 11.87
CA TYR A 148 7.50 4.37 13.26
C TYR A 148 8.13 2.98 13.42
N GLY A 149 9.27 2.93 14.12
CA GLY A 149 10.02 1.68 14.35
C GLY A 149 11.03 1.78 15.50
N LEU A 150 10.80 2.69 16.45
CA LEU A 150 11.65 2.87 17.64
C LEU A 150 11.67 1.62 18.50
N LYS A 151 12.78 1.40 19.22
CA LYS A 151 12.88 0.31 20.19
C LYS A 151 12.21 0.71 21.50
N ILE A 152 11.00 0.21 21.74
CA ILE A 152 10.20 0.48 22.92
C ILE A 152 10.15 -0.76 23.82
N SER A 153 10.30 -0.59 25.14
CA SER A 153 10.16 -1.68 26.08
C SER A 153 8.70 -2.15 26.20
N GLN A 154 8.50 -3.44 26.46
CA GLN A 154 7.16 -3.96 26.72
C GLN A 154 6.47 -3.23 27.88
N LYS A 155 7.20 -2.93 28.96
CA LYS A 155 6.67 -2.19 30.11
C LYS A 155 6.08 -0.85 29.67
N ARG A 156 6.82 -0.07 28.85
CA ARG A 156 6.34 1.24 28.39
C ARG A 156 5.10 1.11 27.50
N ALA A 157 5.10 0.16 26.59
CA ALA A 157 3.93 -0.11 25.73
C ALA A 157 2.71 -0.55 26.55
N GLU A 158 2.91 -1.31 27.63
CA GLU A 158 1.85 -1.73 28.54
C GLU A 158 1.28 -0.56 29.36
N GLU A 159 2.14 0.36 29.83
CA GLU A 159 1.72 1.61 30.49
C GLU A 159 0.82 2.44 29.57
N ILE A 160 1.22 2.63 28.29
CA ILE A 160 0.43 3.37 27.29
C ILE A 160 -0.91 2.66 27.01
N PHE A 161 -0.89 1.34 26.83
CA PHE A 161 -2.11 0.55 26.65
C PHE A 161 -3.07 0.73 27.82
N GLN A 162 -2.57 0.67 29.05
CA GLN A 162 -3.37 0.84 30.27
C GLN A 162 -4.03 2.23 30.34
N GLN A 163 -3.25 3.30 30.05
CA GLN A 163 -3.76 4.67 30.00
C GLN A 163 -4.88 4.80 28.95
N ALA A 164 -4.67 4.29 27.74
CA ALA A 164 -5.68 4.35 26.68
C ALA A 164 -6.93 3.53 26.99
N TYR A 165 -6.75 2.29 27.46
CA TYR A 165 -7.86 1.35 27.63
C TYR A 165 -8.63 1.52 28.94
N ASN A 166 -7.93 1.55 30.08
CA ASN A 166 -8.54 1.55 31.40
C ASN A 166 -8.86 2.97 31.91
N GLU A 167 -7.98 3.94 31.63
CA GLU A 167 -8.15 5.31 32.10
C GLU A 167 -8.91 6.17 31.08
N GLY A 168 -9.05 5.69 29.83
CA GLY A 168 -9.79 6.38 28.78
C GLY A 168 -9.07 7.64 28.28
N GLU A 169 -7.73 7.69 28.42
CA GLU A 169 -6.94 8.84 27.96
C GLU A 169 -7.00 8.95 26.44
N LYS A 170 -7.32 10.15 25.94
CA LYS A 170 -7.33 10.46 24.51
C LYS A 170 -5.99 11.07 24.08
N PHE A 171 -5.22 10.31 23.35
CA PHE A 171 -3.95 10.78 22.81
C PHE A 171 -4.15 11.61 21.54
N SER A 172 -3.36 12.68 21.40
CA SER A 172 -3.23 13.35 20.10
C SER A 172 -2.49 12.44 19.12
N PHE A 173 -2.91 12.42 17.85
CA PHE A 173 -2.26 11.61 16.81
C PHE A 173 -0.76 11.91 16.60
N ARG A 174 -0.25 13.02 17.15
CA ARG A 174 1.18 13.39 17.16
C ARG A 174 1.87 13.21 18.51
N SER A 175 1.20 12.65 19.49
CA SER A 175 1.81 12.47 20.81
C SER A 175 2.93 11.43 20.77
N ILE A 176 3.82 11.50 21.76
CA ILE A 176 4.94 10.55 21.87
C ILE A 176 4.43 9.14 22.16
N GLU A 177 3.34 9.02 22.92
CA GLU A 177 2.70 7.75 23.26
C GLU A 177 2.23 7.01 22.01
N ILE A 178 1.61 7.72 21.06
CA ILE A 178 1.19 7.14 19.77
C ILE A 178 2.41 6.62 19.01
N LYS A 179 3.46 7.44 18.90
CA LYS A 179 4.71 7.06 18.24
C LYS A 179 5.34 5.81 18.89
N GLU A 180 5.40 5.79 20.23
CA GLU A 180 5.96 4.68 20.98
C GLU A 180 5.13 3.40 20.85
N PHE A 181 3.81 3.51 21.00
CA PHE A 181 2.91 2.36 20.90
C PHE A 181 2.93 1.74 19.52
N ILE A 182 2.77 2.55 18.47
CA ILE A 182 2.85 2.06 17.08
C ILE A 182 4.23 1.43 16.82
N SER A 183 5.33 2.05 17.27
CA SER A 183 6.67 1.48 17.13
C SER A 183 6.77 0.09 17.76
N TYR A 184 6.27 -0.09 18.98
CA TYR A 184 6.23 -1.40 19.63
C TYR A 184 5.44 -2.43 18.82
N MET A 185 4.25 -2.05 18.33
CA MET A 185 3.41 -2.93 17.53
C MET A 185 4.06 -3.27 16.17
N MET A 186 4.73 -2.31 15.53
CA MET A 186 5.47 -2.56 14.28
C MET A 186 6.57 -3.61 14.44
N HIS A 187 7.30 -3.60 15.58
CA HIS A 187 8.25 -4.67 15.88
C HIS A 187 7.56 -6.04 16.00
N LYS A 188 6.33 -6.09 16.59
CA LYS A 188 5.55 -7.34 16.67
C LYS A 188 5.08 -7.81 15.31
N PHE A 189 4.63 -6.91 14.44
CA PHE A 189 4.23 -7.27 13.07
C PHE A 189 5.41 -7.75 12.22
N CYS A 190 6.57 -7.12 12.32
CA CYS A 190 7.78 -7.60 11.65
C CYS A 190 8.22 -8.99 12.16
N GLU A 191 8.10 -9.27 13.47
CA GLU A 191 8.31 -10.62 14.03
C GLU A 191 7.37 -11.64 13.37
N MET A 192 6.06 -11.35 13.31
CA MET A 192 5.04 -12.22 12.71
C MET A 192 5.29 -12.42 11.22
N ASN A 193 5.64 -11.35 10.49
CA ASN A 193 5.95 -11.42 9.06
C ASN A 193 7.19 -12.27 8.78
N GLN A 194 8.25 -12.12 9.58
CA GLN A 194 9.47 -12.90 9.45
C GLN A 194 9.21 -14.40 9.69
N GLU A 195 8.39 -14.76 10.70
CA GLU A 195 7.99 -16.13 10.98
C GLU A 195 7.25 -16.80 9.82
N LYS A 196 6.55 -16.03 8.99
CA LYS A 196 5.71 -16.51 7.87
C LYS A 196 6.28 -16.20 6.49
N GLY A 197 7.42 -15.52 6.39
CA GLY A 197 7.98 -15.07 5.11
C GLY A 197 7.10 -14.04 4.38
N MET A 198 6.34 -13.22 5.12
CA MET A 198 5.48 -12.20 4.56
C MET A 198 6.20 -10.86 4.43
N VAL A 199 5.81 -10.10 3.42
CA VAL A 199 6.33 -8.74 3.15
C VAL A 199 5.70 -7.74 4.10
N THR A 200 6.49 -6.82 4.65
CA THR A 200 5.98 -5.65 5.36
C THR A 200 5.86 -4.48 4.37
N GLN A 201 4.68 -3.89 4.25
CA GLN A 201 4.46 -2.69 3.46
C GLN A 201 4.14 -1.52 4.38
N ILE A 202 4.88 -0.41 4.25
CA ILE A 202 4.61 0.83 4.99
C ILE A 202 4.38 1.95 4.00
N HIS A 203 3.17 2.49 3.96
CA HIS A 203 2.87 3.74 3.29
C HIS A 203 2.71 4.86 4.32
N TYR A 204 3.41 5.95 4.12
CA TYR A 204 3.53 6.99 5.14
C TYR A 204 3.50 8.41 4.58
N GLY A 205 3.26 9.35 5.47
CA GLY A 205 3.26 10.78 5.15
C GLY A 205 1.92 11.33 4.69
N ALA A 206 0.81 10.61 4.89
CA ALA A 206 -0.52 11.12 4.63
C ALA A 206 -1.11 11.79 5.89
N LEU A 207 -1.32 13.10 5.85
CA LEU A 207 -2.11 13.80 6.85
C LEU A 207 -3.57 13.78 6.42
N ARG A 208 -4.34 12.91 7.10
CA ARG A 208 -5.75 12.70 6.80
C ARG A 208 -6.61 13.85 7.31
N ASN A 209 -7.69 14.13 6.58
CA ASN A 209 -8.71 15.11 6.98
C ASN A 209 -8.16 16.52 7.29
N ALA A 210 -7.05 16.91 6.67
CA ALA A 210 -6.38 18.19 6.90
C ALA A 210 -7.29 19.41 6.57
N ASN A 211 -8.26 19.24 5.67
CA ASN A 211 -9.29 20.24 5.44
C ASN A 211 -10.50 19.93 6.35
N GLU A 212 -10.53 20.58 7.51
CA GLU A 212 -11.59 20.39 8.50
C GLU A 212 -13.00 20.71 7.98
N TYR A 213 -13.12 21.69 7.07
CA TYR A 213 -14.41 22.03 6.48
C TYR A 213 -14.96 20.88 5.64
N LEU A 214 -14.11 20.27 4.81
CA LEU A 214 -14.50 19.09 4.02
C LEU A 214 -14.86 17.92 4.93
N PHE A 215 -14.04 17.67 5.95
CA PHE A 215 -14.29 16.58 6.89
C PHE A 215 -15.59 16.73 7.67
N LYS A 216 -15.85 17.93 8.22
CA LYS A 216 -17.08 18.22 8.99
C LYS A 216 -18.35 18.10 8.16
N ASN A 217 -18.33 18.45 6.88
CA ASN A 217 -19.53 18.47 6.04
C ASN A 217 -19.75 17.21 5.23
N TRP A 218 -18.70 16.44 4.89
CA TRP A 218 -18.80 15.28 3.98
C TRP A 218 -18.02 14.04 4.45
N GLY A 219 -17.37 14.09 5.61
CA GLY A 219 -16.64 12.96 6.17
C GLY A 219 -15.26 12.72 5.56
N THR A 220 -14.77 11.49 5.68
CA THR A 220 -13.45 11.06 5.18
C THR A 220 -13.44 10.86 3.65
N ASP A 221 -12.23 10.79 3.06
CA ASP A 221 -12.01 10.43 1.64
C ASP A 221 -12.66 11.36 0.61
N VAL A 222 -12.93 12.59 0.98
CA VAL A 222 -13.55 13.62 0.12
C VAL A 222 -12.54 14.58 -0.53
N GLY A 223 -11.24 14.24 -0.47
CA GLY A 223 -10.16 15.04 -1.05
C GLY A 223 -9.59 16.10 -0.11
N GLY A 224 -9.79 15.94 1.21
CA GLY A 224 -9.26 16.82 2.26
C GLY A 224 -7.90 16.40 2.82
N ASP A 225 -7.30 15.34 2.30
CA ASP A 225 -6.01 14.82 2.74
C ASP A 225 -4.85 15.54 2.04
N ILE A 226 -3.72 15.68 2.73
CA ILE A 226 -2.49 16.28 2.18
C ILE A 226 -1.28 15.41 2.49
N SER A 227 -0.18 15.65 1.78
CA SER A 227 1.11 15.05 2.09
C SER A 227 1.80 15.80 3.23
N ALA A 228 2.36 15.07 4.20
CA ALA A 228 3.22 15.66 5.21
C ALA A 228 4.47 16.28 4.56
N ASP A 229 4.90 17.42 5.06
CA ASP A 229 6.08 18.15 4.62
C ASP A 229 7.35 17.81 5.41
N SER A 230 7.18 17.16 6.57
CA SER A 230 8.23 16.79 7.50
C SER A 230 7.93 15.43 8.11
N VAL A 231 8.91 14.50 7.98
CA VAL A 231 8.83 13.13 8.52
C VAL A 231 10.24 12.70 8.93
N ASN A 232 10.41 12.26 10.16
CA ASN A 232 11.71 11.76 10.65
C ASN A 232 11.86 10.26 10.30
N ILE A 233 12.34 9.98 9.08
CA ILE A 233 12.42 8.62 8.55
C ILE A 233 13.53 7.83 9.22
N ILE A 234 14.75 8.37 9.23
CA ILE A 234 15.95 7.61 9.62
C ILE A 234 15.91 7.26 11.11
N GLU A 235 15.73 8.26 11.96
CA GLU A 235 15.68 8.05 13.41
C GLU A 235 14.55 7.08 13.81
N ASN A 236 13.40 7.20 13.17
CA ASN A 236 12.27 6.35 13.46
C ASN A 236 12.46 4.90 13.00
N LEU A 237 12.99 4.68 11.79
CA LEU A 237 13.07 3.33 11.19
C LEU A 237 14.35 2.57 11.54
N GLN A 238 15.47 3.26 11.77
CA GLN A 238 16.78 2.61 11.92
C GLN A 238 16.77 1.44 12.92
N PRO A 239 16.11 1.54 14.12
CA PRO A 239 16.10 0.41 15.06
C PRO A 239 15.34 -0.82 14.51
N LEU A 240 14.25 -0.61 13.77
CA LEU A 240 13.48 -1.67 13.12
C LEU A 240 14.29 -2.31 11.99
N LEU A 241 14.90 -1.49 11.11
CA LEU A 241 15.70 -1.95 9.99
C LEU A 241 16.89 -2.78 10.44
N SER A 242 17.63 -2.31 11.47
CA SER A 242 18.76 -3.02 12.01
C SER A 242 18.39 -4.37 12.63
N ARG A 243 17.17 -4.48 13.16
CA ARG A 243 16.72 -5.73 13.77
C ARG A 243 16.24 -6.77 12.76
N PHE A 244 15.48 -6.36 11.74
CA PHE A 244 14.75 -7.30 10.88
C PHE A 244 15.26 -7.36 9.43
N PHE A 245 15.96 -6.32 8.95
CA PHE A 245 16.30 -6.18 7.53
C PHE A 245 17.82 -6.05 7.29
N SER A 246 18.65 -6.26 8.33
CA SER A 246 20.10 -6.28 8.22
C SER A 246 20.66 -7.66 8.61
N GLY A 247 21.71 -8.13 7.91
CA GLY A 247 22.43 -9.35 8.23
C GLY A 247 21.82 -10.63 7.65
N GLU A 248 22.30 -11.80 8.13
CA GLU A 248 22.00 -13.12 7.55
C GLU A 248 20.53 -13.54 7.66
N ASN A 249 19.82 -13.08 8.67
CA ASN A 249 18.39 -13.38 8.87
C ASN A 249 17.46 -12.53 8.00
N SER A 250 17.97 -11.58 7.25
CA SER A 250 17.18 -10.67 6.41
C SER A 250 16.52 -11.37 5.21
N ASN A 251 17.03 -12.52 4.79
CA ASN A 251 16.55 -13.23 3.59
C ASN A 251 15.11 -13.78 3.69
N GLN A 252 14.47 -13.68 4.87
CA GLN A 252 13.13 -14.23 5.10
C GLN A 252 11.99 -13.22 5.00
N SER A 253 12.27 -11.91 4.97
CA SER A 253 11.25 -10.88 4.93
C SER A 253 11.72 -9.65 4.17
N HIS A 254 10.82 -9.04 3.41
CA HIS A 254 11.06 -7.79 2.68
C HIS A 254 10.25 -6.64 3.28
N LEU A 255 10.78 -5.43 3.14
CA LEU A 255 10.08 -4.19 3.48
C LEU A 255 9.94 -3.33 2.23
N ILE A 256 8.73 -2.84 1.95
CA ILE A 256 8.50 -1.84 0.91
C ILE A 256 8.03 -0.54 1.55
N LEU A 257 8.67 0.56 1.20
CA LEU A 257 8.39 1.90 1.73
C LEU A 257 7.74 2.77 0.64
N TYR A 258 6.50 3.21 0.86
CA TYR A 258 5.75 4.07 -0.05
C TYR A 258 5.57 5.47 0.55
N PRO A 259 6.39 6.46 0.15
CA PRO A 259 6.26 7.81 0.66
C PRO A 259 5.11 8.56 -0.03
N MET A 260 4.26 9.24 0.74
CA MET A 260 3.24 10.12 0.18
C MET A 260 3.85 11.39 -0.43
N ASN A 261 4.99 11.84 0.07
CA ASN A 261 5.69 13.00 -0.47
C ASN A 261 7.00 12.59 -1.15
N GLN A 262 7.18 12.97 -2.41
CA GLN A 262 8.36 12.61 -3.21
C GLN A 262 9.68 13.20 -2.70
N ILE A 263 9.65 14.22 -1.83
CA ILE A 263 10.88 14.72 -1.19
C ILE A 263 11.57 13.63 -0.35
N PHE A 264 10.83 12.63 0.11
CA PHE A 264 11.35 11.50 0.90
C PHE A 264 11.86 10.34 0.02
N ALA A 265 11.63 10.38 -1.29
CA ALA A 265 12.03 9.30 -2.20
C ALA A 265 13.54 9.05 -2.18
N HIS A 266 14.36 10.11 -2.13
CA HIS A 266 15.83 9.96 -2.03
C HIS A 266 16.24 9.20 -0.77
N THR A 267 15.67 9.52 0.38
CA THR A 267 15.95 8.81 1.65
C THR A 267 15.60 7.33 1.52
N ASN A 268 14.44 6.99 0.92
CA ASN A 268 14.05 5.59 0.71
C ASN A 268 15.04 4.84 -0.21
N LEU A 269 15.53 5.49 -1.28
CA LEU A 269 16.55 4.90 -2.15
C LEU A 269 17.89 4.68 -1.43
N MET A 270 18.26 5.54 -0.50
CA MET A 270 19.45 5.33 0.33
C MET A 270 19.27 4.17 1.32
N LEU A 271 18.06 4.00 1.89
CA LEU A 271 17.73 2.83 2.71
C LEU A 271 17.76 1.53 1.89
N GLU A 272 17.21 1.52 0.68
CA GLU A 272 17.26 0.40 -0.26
C GLU A 272 18.72 -0.03 -0.57
N ARG A 273 19.62 0.92 -0.69
CA ARG A 273 21.06 0.63 -0.89
C ARG A 273 21.76 0.06 0.34
N ALA A 274 21.35 0.51 1.53
CA ALA A 274 21.96 0.13 2.79
C ALA A 274 21.42 -1.20 3.34
N PHE A 275 20.19 -1.56 2.99
CA PHE A 275 19.49 -2.74 3.49
C PHE A 275 18.93 -3.55 2.31
N PRO A 276 19.52 -4.70 1.98
CA PRO A 276 19.21 -5.44 0.74
C PRO A 276 17.73 -5.84 0.56
N ASN A 277 16.99 -6.00 1.65
CA ASN A 277 15.58 -6.40 1.63
C ASN A 277 14.62 -5.23 1.88
N VAL A 278 15.11 -4.00 1.80
CA VAL A 278 14.30 -2.78 1.82
C VAL A 278 14.16 -2.27 0.39
N HIS A 279 12.95 -2.00 -0.02
CA HIS A 279 12.62 -1.56 -1.37
C HIS A 279 11.91 -0.21 -1.34
N SER A 280 12.25 0.67 -2.25
CA SER A 280 11.50 1.90 -2.48
C SER A 280 10.27 1.58 -3.33
N GLY A 281 9.09 1.95 -2.82
CA GLY A 281 7.84 1.80 -3.52
C GLY A 281 7.63 2.86 -4.62
N PHE A 282 6.82 2.51 -5.61
CA PHE A 282 6.50 3.39 -6.74
C PHE A 282 5.58 4.56 -6.31
N PRO A 283 5.63 5.71 -6.98
CA PRO A 283 4.70 6.82 -6.71
C PRO A 283 3.24 6.40 -6.85
N TRP A 284 2.43 6.80 -5.90
CA TRP A 284 1.02 6.45 -5.82
C TRP A 284 0.19 7.63 -5.30
N TRP A 285 -1.13 7.57 -5.37
CA TRP A 285 -2.11 8.54 -4.89
C TRP A 285 -1.81 9.99 -5.34
N HIS A 286 -1.23 10.84 -4.45
CA HIS A 286 -0.92 12.25 -4.78
C HIS A 286 0.18 12.38 -5.86
N ASN A 287 1.01 11.34 -5.99
CA ASN A 287 2.13 11.27 -6.91
C ASN A 287 1.82 10.40 -8.14
N ASP A 288 0.58 9.95 -8.28
CA ASP A 288 0.07 9.16 -9.40
C ASP A 288 -0.11 10.04 -10.65
N SER A 289 1.00 10.52 -11.18
CA SER A 289 1.04 11.30 -12.43
C SER A 289 2.24 10.90 -13.28
N PRO A 290 2.13 10.96 -14.62
CA PRO A 290 3.24 10.65 -15.53
C PRO A 290 4.52 11.41 -15.21
N TYR A 291 4.40 12.67 -14.80
CA TYR A 291 5.55 13.49 -14.44
C TYR A 291 6.25 12.98 -13.18
N MET A 292 5.50 12.74 -12.10
CA MET A 292 6.08 12.28 -10.84
C MET A 292 6.67 10.88 -10.96
N MET A 293 6.05 9.99 -11.74
CA MET A 293 6.57 8.65 -12.03
C MET A 293 7.87 8.72 -12.82
N GLU A 294 7.96 9.57 -13.84
CA GLU A 294 9.19 9.77 -14.63
C GLU A 294 10.32 10.33 -13.75
N GLN A 295 10.04 11.33 -12.89
CA GLN A 295 11.03 11.87 -11.94
C GLN A 295 11.53 10.80 -10.96
N TYR A 296 10.64 9.98 -10.41
CA TYR A 296 11.00 8.87 -9.54
C TYR A 296 11.94 7.87 -10.24
N LEU A 297 11.61 7.44 -11.46
CA LEU A 297 12.41 6.49 -12.23
C LEU A 297 13.81 7.03 -12.57
N LEU A 298 13.89 8.31 -12.98
CA LEU A 298 15.16 8.97 -13.25
C LEU A 298 16.01 9.11 -11.98
N HIS A 299 15.37 9.46 -10.86
CA HIS A 299 16.04 9.53 -9.56
C HIS A 299 16.55 8.14 -9.11
N THR A 300 15.73 7.11 -9.27
CA THR A 300 16.10 5.72 -8.95
C THR A 300 17.28 5.26 -9.80
N ALA A 301 17.25 5.53 -11.10
CA ALA A 301 18.36 5.17 -12.02
C ALA A 301 19.69 5.84 -11.65
N GLY A 302 19.64 7.08 -11.11
CA GLY A 302 20.82 7.83 -10.67
C GLY A 302 21.31 7.49 -9.26
N SER A 303 20.47 6.87 -8.43
CA SER A 303 20.75 6.70 -7.00
C SER A 303 20.75 5.25 -6.51
N SER A 304 20.06 4.34 -7.21
CA SER A 304 19.90 2.92 -6.86
C SER A 304 19.81 2.06 -8.14
N LEU A 305 19.32 0.83 -8.02
CA LEU A 305 19.06 -0.06 -9.14
C LEU A 305 17.56 -0.05 -9.49
N LEU A 306 17.22 0.30 -10.73
CA LEU A 306 15.82 0.22 -11.19
C LEU A 306 15.22 -1.17 -10.99
N ALA A 307 16.03 -2.21 -11.12
CA ALA A 307 15.61 -3.60 -10.96
C ALA A 307 15.42 -4.05 -9.50
N SER A 308 15.68 -3.19 -8.50
CA SER A 308 15.45 -3.52 -7.08
C SER A 308 14.19 -2.88 -6.48
N SER A 309 13.61 -1.90 -7.17
CA SER A 309 12.39 -1.20 -6.73
C SER A 309 11.22 -2.15 -6.47
N GLY A 310 10.35 -1.80 -5.53
CA GLY A 310 9.12 -2.53 -5.23
C GLY A 310 8.10 -2.61 -6.38
N GLY A 311 8.33 -1.86 -7.47
CA GLY A 311 7.45 -1.82 -8.64
C GLY A 311 6.17 -1.00 -8.46
N PRO A 312 5.37 -0.86 -9.54
CA PRO A 312 4.13 -0.11 -9.52
C PRO A 312 3.10 -0.69 -8.55
N VAL A 313 2.39 0.22 -7.87
CA VAL A 313 1.24 -0.08 -7.03
C VAL A 313 0.09 0.81 -7.45
N CYS A 314 -1.07 0.22 -7.61
CA CYS A 314 -2.25 0.96 -8.09
C CYS A 314 -3.07 1.54 -6.94
N ASP A 315 -3.17 0.85 -5.80
CA ASP A 315 -4.02 1.23 -4.66
C ASP A 315 -5.42 1.68 -5.11
N GLY A 316 -5.99 0.92 -6.05
CA GLY A 316 -7.24 1.29 -6.70
C GLY A 316 -8.45 0.82 -5.90
N ARG A 317 -9.38 1.74 -5.65
CA ARG A 317 -10.67 1.44 -5.01
C ARG A 317 -11.75 1.03 -6.02
N LYS A 318 -11.43 1.04 -7.30
CA LYS A 318 -12.38 0.77 -8.40
C LYS A 318 -11.70 -0.09 -9.47
N ILE A 319 -12.22 -1.28 -9.70
CA ILE A 319 -11.72 -2.21 -10.74
C ILE A 319 -11.63 -1.56 -12.13
N LEU A 320 -12.50 -0.60 -12.43
CA LEU A 320 -12.47 0.15 -13.70
C LEU A 320 -11.20 0.97 -13.90
N SER A 321 -10.53 1.40 -12.84
CA SER A 321 -9.32 2.23 -12.93
C SER A 321 -8.03 1.42 -13.05
N GLU A 322 -8.05 0.13 -12.69
CA GLU A 322 -6.84 -0.70 -12.59
C GLU A 322 -6.10 -0.80 -13.93
N GLY A 323 -6.76 -1.29 -14.96
CA GLY A 323 -6.13 -1.46 -16.27
C GLY A 323 -5.59 -0.16 -16.85
N SER A 324 -6.30 0.94 -16.64
CA SER A 324 -5.86 2.26 -17.12
C SER A 324 -4.62 2.78 -16.40
N ARG A 325 -4.51 2.50 -15.10
CA ARG A 325 -3.32 2.89 -14.30
C ARG A 325 -2.10 2.07 -14.71
N PHE A 326 -2.25 0.74 -14.84
CA PHE A 326 -1.15 -0.10 -15.27
C PHE A 326 -0.67 0.26 -16.67
N GLU A 327 -1.56 0.61 -17.60
CA GLU A 327 -1.14 1.10 -18.92
C GLU A 327 -0.32 2.41 -18.83
N VAL A 328 -0.68 3.31 -17.94
CA VAL A 328 0.11 4.54 -17.70
C VAL A 328 1.49 4.19 -17.13
N PHE A 329 1.56 3.28 -16.15
CA PHE A 329 2.82 2.81 -15.59
C PHE A 329 3.72 2.22 -16.68
N ASP A 330 3.20 1.31 -17.48
CA ASP A 330 3.92 0.63 -18.56
C ASP A 330 4.51 1.64 -19.56
N ARG A 331 3.70 2.60 -20.00
CA ARG A 331 4.14 3.66 -20.91
C ARG A 331 5.24 4.53 -20.32
N ILE A 332 5.12 4.92 -19.06
CA ILE A 332 6.11 5.79 -18.41
C ILE A 332 7.40 5.02 -18.12
N ILE A 333 7.32 3.77 -17.66
CA ILE A 333 8.49 2.92 -17.46
C ILE A 333 9.24 2.71 -18.78
N CYS A 334 8.55 2.28 -19.84
CA CYS A 334 9.16 2.08 -21.15
C CYS A 334 9.76 3.38 -21.73
N LYS A 335 9.04 4.51 -21.62
CA LYS A 335 9.52 5.82 -22.07
C LYS A 335 10.78 6.23 -21.33
N THR A 336 10.81 6.11 -20.01
CA THR A 336 11.94 6.58 -19.18
C THR A 336 13.16 5.69 -19.40
N VAL A 337 12.99 4.38 -19.36
CA VAL A 337 14.07 3.44 -19.65
C VAL A 337 14.59 3.62 -21.09
N GLY A 338 13.69 3.84 -22.06
CA GLY A 338 14.08 4.14 -23.46
C GLY A 338 14.93 5.41 -23.58
N LYS A 339 14.65 6.46 -22.80
CA LYS A 339 15.49 7.67 -22.74
C LYS A 339 16.88 7.37 -22.18
N LEU A 340 17.00 6.55 -21.12
CA LEU A 340 18.29 6.16 -20.56
C LEU A 340 19.11 5.34 -21.55
N VAL A 341 18.48 4.46 -22.33
CA VAL A 341 19.14 3.70 -23.40
C VAL A 341 19.59 4.60 -24.52
N SER A 342 18.72 5.48 -25.05
CA SER A 342 19.04 6.37 -26.17
C SER A 342 20.12 7.41 -25.83
N SER A 343 20.25 7.78 -24.56
CA SER A 343 21.32 8.67 -24.08
C SER A 343 22.62 7.96 -23.68
N GLY A 344 22.71 6.64 -23.89
CA GLY A 344 23.90 5.86 -23.58
C GLY A 344 24.15 5.58 -22.09
N GLN A 345 23.19 5.91 -21.22
CA GLN A 345 23.27 5.66 -19.77
C GLN A 345 22.97 4.20 -19.40
N MET A 346 22.34 3.45 -20.31
CA MET A 346 21.97 2.06 -20.13
C MET A 346 22.09 1.30 -21.45
N THR A 347 22.53 0.02 -21.41
CA THR A 347 22.48 -0.84 -22.61
C THR A 347 21.03 -1.22 -22.94
N TYR A 348 20.74 -1.53 -24.22
CA TYR A 348 19.43 -2.00 -24.63
C TYR A 348 18.99 -3.25 -23.84
N SER A 349 19.89 -4.25 -23.71
CA SER A 349 19.59 -5.47 -22.95
C SER A 349 19.37 -5.21 -21.46
N GLY A 350 20.09 -4.26 -20.87
CA GLY A 350 19.87 -3.79 -19.49
C GLY A 350 18.52 -3.13 -19.33
N GLY A 351 18.13 -2.30 -20.30
CA GLY A 351 16.83 -1.64 -20.33
C GLY A 351 15.66 -2.64 -20.37
N VAL A 352 15.75 -3.65 -21.23
CA VAL A 352 14.75 -4.72 -21.31
C VAL A 352 14.62 -5.47 -19.98
N LYS A 353 15.73 -5.81 -19.33
CA LYS A 353 15.73 -6.45 -18.00
C LYS A 353 15.10 -5.55 -16.94
N ALA A 354 15.46 -4.27 -16.91
CA ALA A 354 14.91 -3.31 -15.95
C ALA A 354 13.38 -3.15 -16.11
N VAL A 355 12.88 -3.08 -17.35
CA VAL A 355 11.42 -3.00 -17.62
C VAL A 355 10.71 -4.24 -17.11
N LYS A 356 11.20 -5.45 -17.43
CA LYS A 356 10.60 -6.72 -16.97
C LYS A 356 10.60 -6.81 -15.45
N ALA A 357 11.71 -6.45 -14.81
CA ALA A 357 11.84 -6.45 -13.36
C ALA A 357 10.82 -5.51 -12.72
N LEU A 358 10.74 -4.26 -13.17
CA LEU A 358 9.81 -3.24 -12.63
C LEU A 358 8.34 -3.62 -12.81
N MET A 359 7.98 -4.17 -13.98
CA MET A 359 6.58 -4.42 -14.32
C MET A 359 6.06 -5.75 -13.77
N TYR A 360 6.93 -6.73 -13.46
CA TYR A 360 6.48 -8.06 -13.10
C TYR A 360 7.44 -8.84 -12.17
N GLU A 361 8.72 -9.04 -12.57
CA GLU A 361 9.59 -10.03 -11.93
C GLU A 361 9.90 -9.68 -10.46
N ASN A 362 10.00 -8.39 -10.12
CA ASN A 362 10.25 -7.95 -8.75
C ASN A 362 9.09 -8.31 -7.82
N GLN A 363 7.84 -8.11 -8.25
CA GLN A 363 6.66 -8.44 -7.47
C GLN A 363 6.60 -9.94 -7.22
N VAL A 364 6.85 -10.76 -8.25
CA VAL A 364 6.87 -12.22 -8.12
C VAL A 364 7.93 -12.64 -7.10
N ARG A 365 9.15 -12.08 -7.19
CA ARG A 365 10.25 -12.40 -6.27
C ARG A 365 10.02 -11.88 -4.85
N ILE A 366 9.65 -10.61 -4.70
CA ILE A 366 9.50 -9.97 -3.38
C ILE A 366 8.37 -10.62 -2.59
N PHE A 367 7.23 -10.90 -3.22
CA PHE A 367 6.05 -11.51 -2.57
C PHE A 367 6.06 -13.05 -2.61
N ASN A 368 7.12 -13.67 -3.15
CA ASN A 368 7.26 -15.13 -3.28
C ASN A 368 6.02 -15.78 -3.94
N LEU A 369 5.76 -15.38 -5.19
CA LEU A 369 4.56 -15.79 -5.94
C LEU A 369 4.81 -16.92 -6.93
N GLU A 370 6.01 -17.43 -7.09
CA GLU A 370 6.39 -18.43 -8.12
C GLU A 370 5.54 -19.72 -8.06
N GLY A 371 5.01 -20.06 -6.88
CA GLY A 371 4.15 -21.23 -6.68
C GLY A 371 2.65 -20.99 -6.86
N GLU A 372 2.22 -19.77 -7.13
CA GLU A 372 0.80 -19.44 -7.23
C GLU A 372 0.21 -19.93 -8.57
N SER A 373 -0.94 -20.59 -8.50
CA SER A 373 -1.57 -21.24 -9.66
C SER A 373 -1.88 -20.32 -10.83
N ALA A 374 -2.09 -19.05 -10.56
CA ALA A 374 -2.38 -18.04 -11.59
C ALA A 374 -1.13 -17.60 -12.39
N ILE A 375 0.09 -17.88 -11.88
CA ILE A 375 1.36 -17.53 -12.53
C ILE A 375 1.87 -18.67 -13.39
N ASN A 376 1.62 -19.92 -12.99
CA ASN A 376 1.92 -21.14 -13.73
C ASN A 376 0.86 -21.42 -14.79
#